data_85c0045b02f15cf49e2b34628fd1caeb
#
_entry.id   85c0045b02f15cf49e2b34628fd1caeb
#
_cell.length_a   1.000
_cell.length_b   1.000
_cell.length_c   1.000
_cell.angle_alpha   90.00
_cell.angle_beta   90.00
_cell.angle_gamma   90.00
#
_symmetry.space_group_name_H-M   'P 1'
#
loop_
_entity.id
_entity.type
_entity.pdbx_description
1 polymer ?
#
loop_
_entity_poly.entity_id
_entity_poly.type
_entity_poly.pdbx_seq_one_letter_code
_entity_poly.pdbx_strand_id
1 'polypeptide(L)'
;MEISTLYNCFKECGRITTDTRNCPEGSMFIALKGETFNGNAFARQALEKGCRYAVVDEPRYSDAENIILVDDCLKTLQNLAREHRRQMGTRIIGITGTNGKTTTKELIATVLQKRYKVLYTQGNLNNHIGVPLTLLGLKEEHELAVVEMGANHPGEIRTLVNIAEPDCGLITNVGKAHLEGFGSFEGVVKTKSELYDYLRSKENAFVFLDKDNDVLYQASAGLKTIGYGMENDALYVSGKLRACAPFLSFEWEHEGVNHDVNTHLIGAYNVKNALAAIAVGCHFEVPAQAICEALEGYIPSNNRSQLTETADNHLIVDAYNANPTSMRAALENFRLMEVPHKVAVLGDMKELGEGSVEEHRQIVSLLTTLGFEKVILIGSEFGKVCGNFEHYPDVEAVKELFAKSKPKGKFILIKGSNSMKLFTLKEVL
;
A
#
# COMPACT_ATOMS: atom_id res chain seq x y z
N MET A 1 -16.55 27.34 -12.65
CA MET A 1 -17.34 27.41 -11.37
C MET A 1 -16.35 27.54 -10.22
N GLU A 2 -16.64 28.37 -9.23
CA GLU A 2 -15.86 28.49 -7.99
C GLU A 2 -15.98 27.18 -7.17
N ILE A 3 -14.85 26.74 -6.58
CA ILE A 3 -14.81 25.48 -5.81
C ILE A 3 -15.73 25.50 -4.58
N SER A 4 -15.92 26.67 -3.97
CA SER A 4 -16.83 26.88 -2.84
C SER A 4 -18.30 26.60 -3.19
N THR A 5 -18.72 26.97 -4.40
CA THR A 5 -20.07 26.68 -4.92
C THR A 5 -20.25 25.18 -5.15
N LEU A 6 -19.27 24.52 -5.80
CA LEU A 6 -19.30 23.09 -6.01
C LEU A 6 -19.26 22.30 -4.70
N TYR A 7 -18.53 22.80 -3.70
CA TYR A 7 -18.47 22.21 -2.38
C TYR A 7 -19.85 22.23 -1.67
N ASN A 8 -20.66 23.28 -1.87
CA ASN A 8 -22.03 23.29 -1.36
C ASN A 8 -22.89 22.20 -2.02
N CYS A 9 -22.79 22.02 -3.33
CA CYS A 9 -23.47 20.90 -4.02
C CYS A 9 -22.99 19.53 -3.48
N PHE A 10 -21.68 19.39 -3.22
CA PHE A 10 -21.14 18.16 -2.64
C PHE A 10 -21.68 17.89 -1.23
N LYS A 11 -21.83 18.92 -0.37
CA LYS A 11 -22.42 18.75 0.97
C LYS A 11 -23.85 18.22 0.94
N GLU A 12 -24.64 18.59 -0.07
CA GLU A 12 -25.98 18.04 -0.27
C GLU A 12 -25.98 16.57 -0.67
N CYS A 13 -24.92 16.11 -1.35
CA CYS A 13 -24.76 14.72 -1.79
C CYS A 13 -24.11 13.84 -0.71
N GLY A 14 -23.12 14.36 -0.01
CA GLY A 14 -22.32 13.65 0.99
C GLY A 14 -21.47 12.48 0.44
N ARG A 15 -21.56 12.19 -0.86
CA ARG A 15 -20.87 11.07 -1.52
C ARG A 15 -20.50 11.42 -2.96
N ILE A 16 -19.38 10.87 -3.41
CA ILE A 16 -18.93 10.94 -4.80
C ILE A 16 -18.82 9.55 -5.41
N THR A 17 -19.12 9.46 -6.70
CA THR A 17 -18.77 8.31 -7.53
C THR A 17 -18.12 8.78 -8.83
N THR A 18 -17.19 7.96 -9.34
CA THR A 18 -16.57 8.11 -10.67
C THR A 18 -16.92 6.95 -11.58
N ASP A 19 -17.82 6.04 -11.13
CA ASP A 19 -18.19 4.81 -11.82
C ASP A 19 -19.72 4.67 -11.89
N THR A 20 -20.28 4.74 -13.09
CA THR A 20 -21.72 4.62 -13.31
C THR A 20 -22.28 3.21 -13.12
N ARG A 21 -21.44 2.21 -12.86
CA ARG A 21 -21.88 0.88 -12.42
C ARG A 21 -22.29 0.87 -10.94
N ASN A 22 -21.81 1.87 -10.18
CA ASN A 22 -22.11 2.08 -8.78
C ASN A 22 -22.45 3.56 -8.54
N CYS A 23 -23.74 3.91 -8.66
CA CYS A 23 -24.28 5.24 -8.40
C CYS A 23 -25.12 5.21 -7.13
N PRO A 24 -24.54 5.46 -5.94
CA PRO A 24 -25.35 5.60 -4.73
C PRO A 24 -26.37 6.74 -4.90
N GLU A 25 -27.60 6.51 -4.45
CA GLU A 25 -28.67 7.51 -4.55
C GLU A 25 -28.25 8.84 -3.89
N GLY A 26 -28.51 9.94 -4.57
CA GLY A 26 -28.17 11.29 -4.13
C GLY A 26 -26.68 11.64 -4.27
N SER A 27 -25.82 10.76 -4.79
CA SER A 27 -24.37 11.04 -4.95
C SER A 27 -24.10 12.07 -6.05
N MET A 28 -22.86 12.60 -6.05
CA MET A 28 -22.31 13.41 -7.14
C MET A 28 -21.42 12.53 -8.02
N PHE A 29 -21.74 12.45 -9.31
CA PHE A 29 -20.89 11.78 -10.30
C PHE A 29 -19.83 12.76 -10.82
N ILE A 30 -18.55 12.35 -10.89
CA ILE A 30 -17.48 13.12 -11.55
C ILE A 30 -16.98 12.33 -12.75
N ALA A 31 -17.12 12.92 -13.94
CA ALA A 31 -16.84 12.31 -15.24
C ALA A 31 -15.34 12.32 -15.56
N LEU A 32 -14.59 11.37 -15.02
CA LEU A 32 -13.18 11.23 -15.34
C LEU A 32 -12.96 10.68 -16.74
N LYS A 33 -11.85 11.05 -17.37
CA LYS A 33 -11.39 10.49 -18.65
C LYS A 33 -10.26 9.48 -18.39
N GLY A 34 -10.28 8.37 -19.10
CA GLY A 34 -9.21 7.40 -19.19
C GLY A 34 -8.68 7.30 -20.62
N GLU A 35 -7.67 6.48 -20.84
CA GLU A 35 -7.06 6.29 -22.17
C GLU A 35 -8.06 5.75 -23.20
N THR A 36 -9.00 4.91 -22.76
CA THR A 36 -9.94 4.18 -23.63
C THR A 36 -11.40 4.55 -23.44
N PHE A 37 -11.71 5.48 -22.51
CA PHE A 37 -13.08 5.89 -22.23
C PHE A 37 -13.19 7.37 -21.86
N ASN A 38 -14.38 7.94 -22.11
CA ASN A 38 -14.73 9.31 -21.74
C ASN A 38 -15.92 9.29 -20.79
N GLY A 39 -15.67 9.60 -19.50
CA GLY A 39 -16.70 9.63 -18.45
C GLY A 39 -17.83 10.63 -18.73
N ASN A 40 -17.56 11.71 -19.47
CA ASN A 40 -18.55 12.73 -19.80
C ASN A 40 -19.78 12.14 -20.51
N ALA A 41 -19.60 11.13 -21.37
CA ALA A 41 -20.69 10.47 -22.09
C ALA A 41 -21.69 9.74 -21.16
N PHE A 42 -21.33 9.51 -19.90
CA PHE A 42 -22.15 8.81 -18.92
C PHE A 42 -22.86 9.74 -17.92
N ALA A 43 -22.74 11.06 -18.08
CA ALA A 43 -23.30 12.02 -17.12
C ALA A 43 -24.84 11.87 -16.99
N ARG A 44 -25.59 11.77 -18.09
CA ARG A 44 -27.04 11.55 -18.06
C ARG A 44 -27.40 10.21 -17.41
N GLN A 45 -26.68 9.14 -17.78
CA GLN A 45 -26.87 7.82 -17.18
C GLN A 45 -26.66 7.82 -15.67
N ALA A 46 -25.67 8.60 -15.17
CA ALA A 46 -25.45 8.74 -13.74
C ALA A 46 -26.64 9.39 -13.03
N LEU A 47 -27.23 10.45 -13.60
CA LEU A 47 -28.43 11.07 -13.08
C LEU A 47 -29.63 10.12 -13.09
N GLU A 48 -29.84 9.38 -14.21
CA GLU A 48 -30.92 8.38 -14.33
C GLU A 48 -30.78 7.24 -13.29
N LYS A 49 -29.56 6.94 -12.86
CA LYS A 49 -29.24 5.93 -11.82
C LYS A 49 -29.30 6.47 -10.39
N GLY A 50 -29.72 7.72 -10.20
CA GLY A 50 -29.93 8.29 -8.88
C GLY A 50 -28.85 9.25 -8.38
N CYS A 51 -27.83 9.57 -9.18
CA CYS A 51 -26.92 10.67 -8.82
C CYS A 51 -27.70 12.00 -8.83
N ARG A 52 -27.46 12.86 -7.84
CA ARG A 52 -28.10 14.17 -7.76
C ARG A 52 -27.47 15.19 -8.70
N TYR A 53 -26.14 15.14 -8.85
CA TYR A 53 -25.37 15.99 -9.75
C TYR A 53 -24.40 15.15 -10.58
N ALA A 54 -24.09 15.63 -11.78
CA ALA A 54 -22.99 15.12 -12.61
C ALA A 54 -22.06 16.28 -12.97
N VAL A 55 -20.75 16.09 -12.78
CA VAL A 55 -19.71 17.06 -13.14
C VAL A 55 -19.03 16.61 -14.41
N VAL A 56 -19.00 17.48 -15.42
CA VAL A 56 -18.44 17.22 -16.75
C VAL A 56 -17.44 18.31 -17.15
N ASP A 57 -16.50 18.02 -18.05
CA ASP A 57 -15.53 18.99 -18.58
C ASP A 57 -15.65 19.15 -20.11
N GLU A 58 -16.72 18.66 -20.72
CA GLU A 58 -17.03 18.89 -22.11
C GLU A 58 -18.41 19.55 -22.28
N PRO A 59 -18.48 20.77 -22.89
CA PRO A 59 -19.73 21.54 -23.00
C PRO A 59 -20.90 20.78 -23.64
N ARG A 60 -20.62 19.89 -24.59
CA ARG A 60 -21.66 19.11 -25.29
C ARG A 60 -22.45 18.15 -24.39
N TYR A 61 -21.97 17.87 -23.18
CA TYR A 61 -22.65 17.02 -22.21
C TYR A 61 -23.28 17.80 -21.03
N SER A 62 -23.21 19.14 -21.07
CA SER A 62 -23.75 20.00 -19.99
C SER A 62 -25.16 20.53 -20.32
N ASP A 63 -26.05 19.66 -20.78
CA ASP A 63 -27.35 19.99 -21.36
C ASP A 63 -28.55 19.77 -20.41
N ALA A 64 -28.29 19.56 -19.11
CA ALA A 64 -29.30 19.42 -18.07
C ALA A 64 -28.94 20.25 -16.83
N GLU A 65 -29.94 20.68 -16.08
CA GLU A 65 -29.79 21.56 -14.90
C GLU A 65 -28.85 20.98 -13.82
N ASN A 66 -28.87 19.67 -13.63
CA ASN A 66 -28.05 18.97 -12.63
C ASN A 66 -26.69 18.51 -13.18
N ILE A 67 -26.31 18.95 -14.39
CA ILE A 67 -24.98 18.72 -14.95
C ILE A 67 -24.16 19.98 -14.84
N ILE A 68 -23.07 19.88 -14.10
CA ILE A 68 -22.18 21.00 -13.76
C ILE A 68 -20.95 20.95 -14.69
N LEU A 69 -20.78 21.98 -15.52
CA LEU A 69 -19.61 22.12 -16.39
C LEU A 69 -18.43 22.72 -15.61
N VAL A 70 -17.27 22.10 -15.72
CA VAL A 70 -15.99 22.56 -15.17
C VAL A 70 -14.91 22.53 -16.26
N ASP A 71 -13.74 23.11 -15.99
CA ASP A 71 -12.63 23.13 -16.96
C ASP A 71 -11.91 21.76 -17.06
N ASP A 72 -11.81 21.02 -15.94
CA ASP A 72 -11.13 19.74 -15.82
C ASP A 72 -11.71 18.97 -14.64
N CYS A 73 -12.31 17.80 -14.92
CA CYS A 73 -12.94 16.96 -13.91
C CYS A 73 -11.96 16.39 -12.89
N LEU A 74 -10.75 16.00 -13.31
CA LEU A 74 -9.74 15.45 -12.41
C LEU A 74 -9.23 16.52 -11.44
N LYS A 75 -8.87 17.68 -11.96
CA LYS A 75 -8.42 18.81 -11.14
C LYS A 75 -9.52 19.30 -10.20
N THR A 76 -10.77 19.25 -10.66
CA THR A 76 -11.94 19.58 -9.85
C THR A 76 -12.12 18.60 -8.70
N LEU A 77 -12.02 17.27 -8.96
CA LEU A 77 -12.03 16.24 -7.92
C LEU A 77 -10.96 16.49 -6.84
N GLN A 78 -9.73 16.78 -7.27
CA GLN A 78 -8.60 17.05 -6.38
C GLN A 78 -8.80 18.33 -5.55
N ASN A 79 -9.27 19.40 -6.17
CA ASN A 79 -9.56 20.66 -5.47
C ASN A 79 -10.72 20.52 -4.50
N LEU A 80 -11.76 19.79 -4.88
CA LEU A 80 -12.91 19.50 -4.02
C LEU A 80 -12.50 18.68 -2.78
N ALA A 81 -11.66 17.69 -2.97
CA ALA A 81 -11.11 16.87 -1.89
C ALA A 81 -10.25 17.71 -0.92
N ARG A 82 -9.40 18.58 -1.46
CA ARG A 82 -8.58 19.50 -0.64
C ARG A 82 -9.45 20.49 0.14
N GLU A 83 -10.48 21.05 -0.49
CA GLU A 83 -11.45 21.92 0.20
C GLU A 83 -12.15 21.17 1.32
N HIS A 84 -12.66 19.97 1.03
CA HIS A 84 -13.35 19.14 2.02
C HIS A 84 -12.44 18.80 3.21
N ARG A 85 -11.19 18.38 2.95
CA ARG A 85 -10.18 18.12 3.98
C ARG A 85 -9.97 19.32 4.91
N ARG A 86 -9.89 20.53 4.33
CA ARG A 86 -9.71 21.79 5.10
C ARG A 86 -10.91 22.12 5.95
N GLN A 87 -12.12 21.92 5.43
CA GLN A 87 -13.37 22.16 6.16
C GLN A 87 -13.56 21.17 7.33
N MET A 88 -13.15 19.91 7.16
CA MET A 88 -13.22 18.90 8.22
C MET A 88 -12.18 19.13 9.33
N GLY A 89 -11.03 19.71 9.04
CA GLY A 89 -9.97 19.97 10.01
C GLY A 89 -9.30 18.71 10.60
N THR A 90 -9.65 17.51 10.12
CA THR A 90 -9.12 16.23 10.58
C THR A 90 -7.58 16.18 10.41
N ARG A 91 -6.86 15.72 11.44
CA ARG A 91 -5.39 15.54 11.36
C ARG A 91 -5.05 14.37 10.46
N ILE A 92 -4.13 14.58 9.51
CA ILE A 92 -3.76 13.59 8.49
C ILE A 92 -2.34 13.08 8.69
N ILE A 93 -2.20 11.76 8.76
CA ILE A 93 -0.94 11.03 8.74
C ILE A 93 -0.70 10.55 7.32
N GLY A 94 0.31 11.11 6.63
CA GLY A 94 0.69 10.72 5.27
C GLY A 94 1.66 9.55 5.27
N ILE A 95 1.41 8.53 4.45
CA ILE A 95 2.28 7.35 4.33
C ILE A 95 2.70 7.16 2.88
N THR A 96 4.00 7.06 2.65
CA THR A 96 4.56 6.59 1.36
C THR A 96 5.71 5.61 1.60
N GLY A 97 6.35 5.17 0.53
CA GLY A 97 7.49 4.25 0.56
C GLY A 97 7.46 3.27 -0.61
N THR A 98 8.47 2.44 -0.70
CA THR A 98 8.56 1.41 -1.74
C THR A 98 7.69 0.21 -1.37
N ASN A 99 7.97 -0.43 -0.26
CA ASN A 99 7.28 -1.62 0.24
C ASN A 99 6.61 -1.35 1.59
N GLY A 100 5.65 -2.18 1.98
CA GLY A 100 5.03 -2.14 3.31
C GLY A 100 4.00 -1.02 3.54
N LYS A 101 3.76 -0.09 2.60
CA LYS A 101 2.82 1.02 2.76
C LYS A 101 1.44 0.59 3.27
N THR A 102 0.81 -0.33 2.56
CA THR A 102 -0.55 -0.79 2.89
C THR A 102 -0.59 -1.53 4.23
N THR A 103 0.39 -2.41 4.49
CA THR A 103 0.49 -3.10 5.77
C THR A 103 0.67 -2.09 6.91
N THR A 104 1.60 -1.15 6.78
CA THR A 104 1.84 -0.11 7.79
C THR A 104 0.60 0.77 8.00
N LYS A 105 -0.07 1.18 6.93
CA LYS A 105 -1.34 1.94 6.99
C LYS A 105 -2.42 1.18 7.77
N GLU A 106 -2.60 -0.11 7.48
CA GLU A 106 -3.60 -0.94 8.15
C GLU A 106 -3.26 -1.16 9.63
N LEU A 107 -1.99 -1.43 9.94
CA LEU A 107 -1.55 -1.54 11.33
C LEU A 107 -1.74 -0.24 12.10
N ILE A 108 -1.34 0.92 11.53
CA ILE A 108 -1.56 2.23 12.16
C ILE A 108 -3.05 2.48 12.36
N ALA A 109 -3.88 2.22 11.36
CA ALA A 109 -5.32 2.41 11.47
C ALA A 109 -5.91 1.53 12.57
N THR A 110 -5.54 0.24 12.64
CA THR A 110 -6.02 -0.72 13.65
C THR A 110 -5.61 -0.30 15.07
N VAL A 111 -4.37 0.18 15.25
CA VAL A 111 -3.87 0.70 16.53
C VAL A 111 -4.63 1.96 16.93
N LEU A 112 -4.74 2.95 16.04
CA LEU A 112 -5.41 4.22 16.35
C LEU A 112 -6.92 4.03 16.61
N GLN A 113 -7.58 3.08 15.95
CA GLN A 113 -9.01 2.77 16.15
C GLN A 113 -9.32 2.25 17.56
N LYS A 114 -8.33 1.86 18.35
CA LYS A 114 -8.54 1.54 19.78
C LYS A 114 -8.93 2.77 20.61
N ARG A 115 -8.67 3.97 20.11
CA ARG A 115 -8.94 5.22 20.83
C ARG A 115 -9.71 6.26 20.02
N TYR A 116 -9.56 6.30 18.69
CA TYR A 116 -10.03 7.35 17.79
C TYR A 116 -10.98 6.84 16.72
N LYS A 117 -11.82 7.74 16.19
CA LYS A 117 -12.53 7.51 14.92
C LYS A 117 -11.57 7.81 13.77
N VAL A 118 -11.13 6.79 13.06
CA VAL A 118 -10.08 6.88 12.04
C VAL A 118 -10.62 6.59 10.66
N LEU A 119 -10.44 7.53 9.71
CA LEU A 119 -10.53 7.26 8.29
C LEU A 119 -9.16 6.76 7.79
N TYR A 120 -9.14 5.78 6.90
CA TYR A 120 -7.89 5.37 6.25
C TYR A 120 -8.14 4.93 4.80
N THR A 121 -7.10 5.06 3.97
CA THR A 121 -7.15 4.65 2.56
C THR A 121 -7.59 3.20 2.41
N GLN A 122 -8.67 2.97 1.68
CA GLN A 122 -9.17 1.63 1.40
C GLN A 122 -8.49 1.02 0.17
N GLY A 123 -8.17 -0.27 0.24
CA GLY A 123 -7.54 -0.98 -0.88
C GLY A 123 -6.28 -0.29 -1.39
N ASN A 124 -6.27 0.04 -2.67
CA ASN A 124 -5.18 0.71 -3.39
C ASN A 124 -5.53 2.15 -3.84
N LEU A 125 -6.45 2.84 -3.16
CA LEU A 125 -6.85 4.22 -3.46
C LEU A 125 -5.76 5.24 -3.08
N ASN A 126 -4.54 5.03 -3.56
CA ASN A 126 -3.33 5.74 -3.16
C ASN A 126 -2.72 6.64 -4.25
N ASN A 127 -3.41 6.82 -5.38
CA ASN A 127 -2.99 7.64 -6.52
C ASN A 127 -3.76 8.97 -6.59
N HIS A 128 -3.55 9.72 -7.68
CA HIS A 128 -4.13 11.05 -7.94
C HIS A 128 -5.67 11.08 -8.08
N ILE A 129 -6.34 9.93 -8.11
CA ILE A 129 -7.80 9.76 -8.05
C ILE A 129 -8.20 9.19 -6.68
N GLY A 130 -7.49 8.17 -6.20
CA GLY A 130 -7.82 7.45 -4.98
C GLY A 130 -7.65 8.28 -3.71
N VAL A 131 -6.58 9.09 -3.63
CA VAL A 131 -6.37 10.00 -2.48
C VAL A 131 -7.50 11.03 -2.37
N PRO A 132 -7.92 11.74 -3.44
CA PRO A 132 -9.13 12.56 -3.40
C PRO A 132 -10.38 11.82 -2.92
N LEU A 133 -10.65 10.63 -3.45
CA LEU A 133 -11.82 9.83 -3.05
C LEU A 133 -11.76 9.42 -1.57
N THR A 134 -10.57 9.10 -1.06
CA THR A 134 -10.37 8.83 0.37
C THR A 134 -10.72 10.06 1.21
N LEU A 135 -10.19 11.24 0.85
CA LEU A 135 -10.43 12.47 1.59
C LEU A 135 -11.90 12.93 1.57
N LEU A 136 -12.60 12.74 0.44
CA LEU A 136 -14.03 13.04 0.32
C LEU A 136 -14.92 12.08 1.14
N GLY A 137 -14.34 11.03 1.70
CA GLY A 137 -14.96 10.18 2.72
C GLY A 137 -14.84 10.69 4.16
N LEU A 138 -14.12 11.79 4.40
CA LEU A 138 -14.04 12.41 5.73
C LEU A 138 -15.43 12.84 6.21
N LYS A 139 -15.65 12.74 7.52
CA LYS A 139 -16.85 13.19 8.23
C LYS A 139 -16.42 13.90 9.49
N GLU A 140 -17.31 14.68 10.07
CA GLU A 140 -17.08 15.41 11.33
C GLU A 140 -16.68 14.50 12.50
N GLU A 141 -17.09 13.24 12.48
CA GLU A 141 -16.72 12.24 13.49
C GLU A 141 -15.26 11.76 13.40
N HIS A 142 -14.59 11.93 12.25
CA HIS A 142 -13.22 11.45 12.08
C HIS A 142 -12.21 12.39 12.72
N GLU A 143 -11.53 11.90 13.76
CA GLU A 143 -10.51 12.63 14.51
C GLU A 143 -9.14 12.56 13.84
N LEU A 144 -8.83 11.42 13.19
CA LEU A 144 -7.59 11.15 12.48
C LEU A 144 -7.88 10.55 11.12
N ALA A 145 -6.96 10.79 10.17
CA ALA A 145 -6.97 10.09 8.90
C ALA A 145 -5.57 9.55 8.54
N VAL A 146 -5.50 8.34 8.00
CA VAL A 146 -4.27 7.69 7.54
C VAL A 146 -4.33 7.57 6.02
N VAL A 147 -3.53 8.38 5.32
CA VAL A 147 -3.59 8.50 3.86
C VAL A 147 -2.35 7.88 3.23
N GLU A 148 -2.56 6.77 2.53
CA GLU A 148 -1.52 6.12 1.74
C GLU A 148 -1.30 6.87 0.41
N MET A 149 -0.05 7.14 0.07
CA MET A 149 0.36 7.84 -1.15
C MET A 149 1.35 6.98 -1.96
N GLY A 150 0.90 6.51 -3.11
CA GLY A 150 1.68 5.73 -4.07
C GLY A 150 2.26 6.61 -5.18
N ALA A 151 3.39 6.21 -5.74
CA ALA A 151 3.96 6.85 -6.92
C ALA A 151 4.78 5.85 -7.74
N ASN A 152 4.71 6.04 -9.07
CA ASN A 152 5.48 5.33 -10.08
C ASN A 152 6.40 6.29 -10.86
N HIS A 153 6.16 7.62 -10.78
CA HIS A 153 6.93 8.65 -11.48
C HIS A 153 7.29 9.82 -10.55
N PRO A 154 8.35 10.59 -10.86
CA PRO A 154 8.71 11.80 -10.13
C PRO A 154 7.57 12.84 -10.10
N GLY A 155 7.41 13.54 -8.97
CA GLY A 155 6.39 14.57 -8.77
C GLY A 155 5.00 14.05 -8.36
N GLU A 156 4.75 12.74 -8.40
CA GLU A 156 3.44 12.20 -8.02
C GLU A 156 3.20 12.33 -6.51
N ILE A 157 4.20 12.06 -5.65
CA ILE A 157 4.03 12.28 -4.20
C ILE A 157 3.78 13.76 -3.91
N ARG A 158 4.49 14.67 -4.60
CA ARG A 158 4.25 16.12 -4.48
C ARG A 158 2.80 16.50 -4.79
N THR A 159 2.24 15.91 -5.85
CA THR A 159 0.83 16.11 -6.18
C THR A 159 -0.08 15.64 -5.05
N LEU A 160 0.17 14.44 -4.51
CA LEU A 160 -0.67 13.83 -3.47
C LEU A 160 -0.59 14.58 -2.14
N VAL A 161 0.60 15.02 -1.72
CA VAL A 161 0.74 15.80 -0.47
C VAL A 161 0.10 17.18 -0.57
N ASN A 162 0.06 17.79 -1.77
CA ASN A 162 -0.65 19.05 -2.00
C ASN A 162 -2.19 18.90 -2.03
N ILE A 163 -2.69 17.68 -2.18
CA ILE A 163 -4.12 17.36 -2.07
C ILE A 163 -4.46 17.00 -0.62
N ALA A 164 -3.70 16.07 -0.05
CA ALA A 164 -3.95 15.54 1.30
C ALA A 164 -3.56 16.53 2.42
N GLU A 165 -2.56 17.36 2.18
CA GLU A 165 -2.01 18.32 3.16
C GLU A 165 -1.72 17.66 4.51
N PRO A 166 -0.89 16.59 4.58
CA PRO A 166 -0.64 15.85 5.81
C PRO A 166 -0.01 16.73 6.91
N ASP A 167 -0.33 16.46 8.17
CA ASP A 167 0.19 17.16 9.34
C ASP A 167 1.47 16.49 9.87
N CYS A 168 1.59 15.19 9.65
CA CYS A 168 2.79 14.39 9.91
C CYS A 168 2.80 13.19 8.94
N GLY A 169 3.86 12.41 8.96
CA GLY A 169 3.90 11.24 8.09
C GLY A 169 5.14 10.37 8.27
N LEU A 170 5.23 9.36 7.42
CA LEU A 170 6.38 8.48 7.37
C LEU A 170 6.63 7.94 5.96
N ILE A 171 7.89 7.58 5.71
CA ILE A 171 8.30 6.78 4.56
C ILE A 171 8.69 5.41 5.11
N THR A 172 7.96 4.35 4.70
CA THR A 172 8.19 3.00 5.23
C THR A 172 9.59 2.48 4.92
N ASN A 173 10.00 2.62 3.68
CA ASN A 173 11.34 2.32 3.19
C ASN A 173 11.54 2.87 1.77
N VAL A 174 12.79 2.83 1.31
CA VAL A 174 13.17 3.08 -0.09
C VAL A 174 13.91 1.85 -0.62
N GLY A 175 13.59 1.44 -1.83
CA GLY A 175 14.14 0.25 -2.47
C GLY A 175 13.96 0.27 -3.98
N LYS A 176 14.57 -0.68 -4.68
CA LYS A 176 14.46 -0.81 -6.13
C LYS A 176 13.04 -1.25 -6.51
N ALA A 177 12.22 -0.33 -6.98
CA ALA A 177 10.88 -0.58 -7.52
C ALA A 177 10.51 0.50 -8.53
N HIS A 178 9.67 0.16 -9.51
CA HIS A 178 9.22 1.07 -10.57
C HIS A 178 10.37 1.82 -11.26
N LEU A 179 11.50 1.13 -11.48
CA LEU A 179 12.73 1.74 -12.02
C LEU A 179 12.51 2.29 -13.43
N GLU A 180 11.59 1.73 -14.20
CA GLU A 180 11.18 2.25 -15.49
C GLU A 180 10.66 3.69 -15.39
N GLY A 181 9.82 3.99 -14.37
CA GLY A 181 9.25 5.32 -14.17
C GLY A 181 10.17 6.28 -13.41
N PHE A 182 10.95 5.80 -12.45
CA PHE A 182 11.85 6.65 -11.63
C PHE A 182 13.24 6.82 -12.22
N GLY A 183 13.64 5.99 -13.19
CA GLY A 183 14.96 6.00 -13.83
C GLY A 183 16.09 5.41 -12.99
N SER A 184 16.11 5.59 -11.68
CA SER A 184 17.15 5.08 -10.78
C SER A 184 16.67 4.92 -9.33
N PHE A 185 17.50 4.31 -8.48
CA PHE A 185 17.25 4.27 -7.03
C PHE A 185 17.20 5.67 -6.41
N GLU A 186 18.07 6.56 -6.83
CA GLU A 186 18.08 7.97 -6.40
C GLU A 186 16.79 8.68 -6.80
N GLY A 187 16.22 8.37 -7.97
CA GLY A 187 14.90 8.82 -8.41
C GLY A 187 13.78 8.36 -7.48
N VAL A 188 13.83 7.10 -7.02
CA VAL A 188 12.90 6.58 -6.00
C VAL A 188 13.04 7.37 -4.70
N VAL A 189 14.26 7.52 -4.18
CA VAL A 189 14.54 8.27 -2.94
C VAL A 189 14.02 9.69 -3.03
N LYS A 190 14.36 10.41 -4.11
CA LYS A 190 13.94 11.80 -4.33
C LYS A 190 12.42 11.93 -4.36
N THR A 191 11.74 11.04 -5.09
CA THR A 191 10.27 11.10 -5.19
C THR A 191 9.58 10.80 -3.87
N LYS A 192 10.03 9.76 -3.12
CA LYS A 192 9.43 9.47 -1.81
C LYS A 192 9.70 10.58 -0.82
N SER A 193 10.87 11.22 -0.89
CA SER A 193 11.24 12.36 -0.04
C SER A 193 10.42 13.63 -0.30
N GLU A 194 9.63 13.71 -1.37
CA GLU A 194 8.68 14.82 -1.60
C GLU A 194 7.66 14.96 -0.46
N LEU A 195 7.35 13.86 0.29
CA LEU A 195 6.59 13.94 1.53
C LEU A 195 7.34 14.73 2.61
N TYR A 196 8.64 14.44 2.79
CA TYR A 196 9.47 15.16 3.75
C TYR A 196 9.67 16.61 3.35
N ASP A 197 9.82 16.91 2.06
CA ASP A 197 9.94 18.29 1.55
C ASP A 197 8.68 19.11 1.86
N TYR A 198 7.49 18.49 1.68
CA TYR A 198 6.22 19.11 2.03
C TYR A 198 6.13 19.39 3.55
N LEU A 199 6.45 18.41 4.38
CA LEU A 199 6.38 18.55 5.84
C LEU A 199 7.39 19.58 6.37
N ARG A 200 8.58 19.73 5.74
CA ARG A 200 9.55 20.79 6.07
C ARG A 200 8.98 22.21 5.89
N SER A 201 8.05 22.36 4.93
CA SER A 201 7.41 23.65 4.68
C SER A 201 6.30 24.00 5.68
N LYS A 202 5.91 23.06 6.54
CA LYS A 202 4.85 23.25 7.53
C LYS A 202 5.40 23.49 8.93
N GLU A 203 4.83 24.47 9.60
CA GLU A 203 5.10 24.72 11.01
C GLU A 203 4.60 23.54 11.87
N ASN A 204 5.40 23.14 12.85
CA ASN A 204 5.12 22.04 13.79
C ASN A 204 4.96 20.63 13.16
N ALA A 205 5.26 20.45 11.88
CA ALA A 205 5.25 19.13 11.28
C ALA A 205 6.40 18.26 11.82
N PHE A 206 6.18 16.96 11.83
CA PHE A 206 7.17 15.96 12.24
C PHE A 206 7.00 14.67 11.44
N VAL A 207 7.98 13.79 11.52
CA VAL A 207 7.95 12.49 10.86
C VAL A 207 8.24 11.36 11.83
N PHE A 208 7.57 10.22 11.62
CA PHE A 208 7.97 8.95 12.22
C PHE A 208 9.06 8.34 11.33
N LEU A 209 10.21 8.03 11.92
CA LEU A 209 11.42 7.69 11.19
C LEU A 209 12.01 6.36 11.61
N ASP A 210 12.15 5.43 10.67
CA ASP A 210 13.00 4.24 10.81
C ASP A 210 14.46 4.69 10.91
N LYS A 211 15.01 4.67 12.12
CA LYS A 211 16.39 5.11 12.40
C LYS A 211 17.47 4.14 11.91
N ASP A 212 17.08 2.90 11.59
CA ASP A 212 18.00 1.91 10.98
C ASP A 212 18.14 2.10 9.47
N ASN A 213 17.40 3.03 8.88
CA ASN A 213 17.47 3.34 7.45
C ASN A 213 18.27 4.63 7.21
N ASP A 214 19.57 4.49 6.94
CA ASP A 214 20.49 5.62 6.76
C ASP A 214 20.01 6.60 5.65
N VAL A 215 19.43 6.09 4.58
CA VAL A 215 18.94 6.92 3.47
C VAL A 215 17.79 7.82 3.93
N LEU A 216 16.83 7.24 4.68
CA LEU A 216 15.70 8.00 5.23
C LEU A 216 16.15 8.93 6.37
N TYR A 217 17.14 8.50 7.16
CA TYR A 217 17.73 9.33 8.18
C TYR A 217 18.35 10.61 7.57
N GLN A 218 19.14 10.46 6.52
CA GLN A 218 19.73 11.61 5.81
C GLN A 218 18.65 12.48 5.15
N ALA A 219 17.65 11.86 4.50
CA ALA A 219 16.56 12.58 3.85
C ALA A 219 15.69 13.38 4.85
N SER A 220 15.65 12.98 6.13
CA SER A 220 14.87 13.65 7.18
C SER A 220 15.55 14.89 7.78
N ALA A 221 16.74 15.27 7.31
CA ALA A 221 17.49 16.42 7.85
C ALA A 221 16.60 17.68 7.92
N GLY A 222 16.66 18.35 9.09
CA GLY A 222 15.87 19.56 9.37
C GLY A 222 14.40 19.32 9.77
N LEU A 223 13.95 18.07 9.87
CA LEU A 223 12.63 17.71 10.39
C LEU A 223 12.70 17.28 11.86
N LYS A 224 11.65 17.58 12.64
CA LYS A 224 11.42 16.95 13.92
C LYS A 224 11.09 15.47 13.68
N THR A 225 11.80 14.56 14.37
CA THR A 225 11.63 13.11 14.15
C THR A 225 11.20 12.40 15.42
N ILE A 226 10.30 11.42 15.28
CA ILE A 226 9.96 10.42 16.28
C ILE A 226 10.57 9.11 15.79
N GLY A 227 11.66 8.68 16.43
CA GLY A 227 12.48 7.57 15.93
C GLY A 227 11.99 6.22 16.43
N TYR A 228 11.91 5.25 15.51
CA TYR A 228 11.75 3.84 15.84
C TYR A 228 12.81 2.99 15.14
N GLY A 229 13.09 1.81 15.66
CA GLY A 229 14.10 0.91 15.07
C GLY A 229 14.29 -0.35 15.89
N MET A 230 15.35 -1.11 15.56
CA MET A 230 15.66 -2.38 16.18
C MET A 230 16.79 -2.24 17.20
N GLU A 231 16.65 -2.93 18.34
CA GLU A 231 17.73 -3.15 19.33
C GLU A 231 18.46 -1.88 19.77
N ASN A 232 17.73 -0.78 19.98
CA ASN A 232 18.30 0.51 20.39
C ASN A 232 17.35 1.25 21.35
N ASP A 233 17.59 1.10 22.63
CA ASP A 233 16.78 1.64 23.72
C ASP A 233 16.81 3.18 23.83
N ALA A 234 17.66 3.85 23.04
CA ALA A 234 17.65 5.32 22.97
C ALA A 234 16.57 5.86 22.01
N LEU A 235 15.87 5.00 21.29
CA LEU A 235 14.79 5.38 20.38
C LEU A 235 13.48 5.61 21.14
N TYR A 236 12.55 6.33 20.50
CA TYR A 236 11.21 6.52 21.04
C TYR A 236 10.43 5.19 21.14
N VAL A 237 10.63 4.30 20.15
CA VAL A 237 10.20 2.89 20.20
C VAL A 237 11.33 2.01 19.69
N SER A 238 11.73 1.03 20.49
CA SER A 238 12.72 0.01 20.14
C SER A 238 12.04 -1.36 19.99
N GLY A 239 12.50 -2.19 19.08
CA GLY A 239 11.97 -3.53 18.87
C GLY A 239 13.05 -4.60 18.85
N LYS A 240 12.68 -5.82 19.24
CA LYS A 240 13.57 -6.99 19.22
C LYS A 240 12.82 -8.20 18.71
N LEU A 241 13.29 -8.77 17.60
CA LEU A 241 12.71 -9.99 17.02
C LEU A 241 12.85 -11.15 18.02
N ARG A 242 11.75 -11.88 18.25
CA ARG A 242 11.71 -13.11 19.05
C ARG A 242 11.63 -14.34 18.16
N ALA A 243 10.67 -14.37 17.25
CA ALA A 243 10.46 -15.49 16.33
C ALA A 243 9.74 -15.05 15.03
N CYS A 244 9.87 -15.87 13.99
CA CYS A 244 9.11 -15.72 12.75
C CYS A 244 8.85 -17.11 12.10
N ALA A 245 8.03 -17.96 12.78
CA ALA A 245 7.84 -19.35 12.37
C ALA A 245 6.41 -19.86 12.67
N PRO A 246 5.43 -19.73 11.78
CA PRO A 246 5.38 -18.89 10.60
C PRO A 246 5.08 -17.42 10.91
N PHE A 247 4.47 -17.16 12.07
CA PHE A 247 4.06 -15.81 12.46
C PHE A 247 5.14 -15.07 13.21
N LEU A 248 5.12 -13.76 13.03
CA LEU A 248 6.03 -12.83 13.65
C LEU A 248 5.68 -12.63 15.12
N SER A 249 6.68 -12.84 15.99
CA SER A 249 6.65 -12.52 17.42
C SER A 249 7.85 -11.62 17.74
N PHE A 250 7.62 -10.55 18.49
CA PHE A 250 8.66 -9.58 18.83
C PHE A 250 8.35 -8.89 20.16
N GLU A 251 9.38 -8.38 20.80
CA GLU A 251 9.30 -7.48 21.95
C GLU A 251 9.47 -6.06 21.47
N TRP A 252 8.78 -5.11 22.06
CA TRP A 252 9.00 -3.69 21.86
C TRP A 252 9.07 -2.95 23.19
N GLU A 253 9.82 -1.86 23.20
CA GLU A 253 10.08 -1.02 24.37
C GLU A 253 9.70 0.42 24.08
N HIS A 254 9.09 1.08 25.06
CA HIS A 254 8.82 2.50 25.10
C HIS A 254 8.90 2.99 26.54
N GLU A 255 9.66 4.07 26.79
CA GLU A 255 9.86 4.68 28.12
C GLU A 255 10.33 3.66 29.19
N GLY A 256 11.20 2.72 28.82
CA GLY A 256 11.75 1.72 29.73
C GLY A 256 10.80 0.55 30.05
N VAL A 257 9.65 0.44 29.38
CA VAL A 257 8.68 -0.65 29.58
C VAL A 257 8.66 -1.55 28.37
N ASN A 258 8.89 -2.84 28.59
CA ASN A 258 8.88 -3.88 27.55
C ASN A 258 7.50 -4.53 27.42
N HIS A 259 7.12 -4.85 26.19
CA HIS A 259 5.88 -5.52 25.83
C HIS A 259 6.15 -6.59 24.77
N ASP A 260 5.59 -7.79 24.94
CA ASP A 260 5.63 -8.85 23.95
C ASP A 260 4.37 -8.81 23.05
N VAL A 261 4.54 -9.08 21.76
CA VAL A 261 3.44 -9.15 20.78
C VAL A 261 3.60 -10.38 19.91
N ASN A 262 2.51 -11.15 19.78
CA ASN A 262 2.40 -12.31 18.90
C ASN A 262 1.39 -12.01 17.79
N THR A 263 1.86 -11.82 16.57
CA THR A 263 1.04 -11.34 15.45
C THR A 263 0.62 -12.49 14.51
N HIS A 264 -0.27 -12.19 13.57
CA HIS A 264 -0.56 -13.04 12.40
C HIS A 264 0.19 -12.57 11.14
N LEU A 265 1.18 -11.69 11.31
CA LEU A 265 2.06 -11.26 10.21
C LEU A 265 3.11 -12.33 9.90
N ILE A 266 3.46 -12.45 8.63
CA ILE A 266 4.55 -13.31 8.18
C ILE A 266 5.69 -12.42 7.67
N GLY A 267 6.92 -12.77 8.06
CA GLY A 267 8.12 -12.08 7.61
C GLY A 267 8.69 -11.11 8.63
N ALA A 268 9.95 -11.30 8.98
CA ALA A 268 10.69 -10.46 9.92
C ALA A 268 10.73 -8.97 9.48
N TYR A 269 10.66 -8.69 8.17
CA TYR A 269 10.57 -7.32 7.65
C TYR A 269 9.30 -6.57 8.13
N ASN A 270 8.26 -7.27 8.58
CA ASN A 270 7.06 -6.66 9.15
C ASN A 270 7.24 -6.12 10.57
N VAL A 271 8.33 -6.46 11.28
CA VAL A 271 8.66 -5.84 12.57
C VAL A 271 8.71 -4.32 12.41
N LYS A 272 9.42 -3.81 11.41
CA LYS A 272 9.52 -2.36 11.17
C LYS A 272 8.18 -1.70 10.84
N ASN A 273 7.30 -2.40 10.11
CA ASN A 273 5.95 -1.92 9.85
C ASN A 273 5.12 -1.85 11.15
N ALA A 274 5.27 -2.84 12.02
CA ALA A 274 4.62 -2.86 13.34
C ALA A 274 5.20 -1.78 14.27
N LEU A 275 6.54 -1.61 14.33
CA LEU A 275 7.18 -0.56 15.14
C LEU A 275 6.75 0.85 14.69
N ALA A 276 6.56 1.08 13.39
CA ALA A 276 5.98 2.32 12.90
C ALA A 276 4.58 2.55 13.46
N ALA A 277 3.73 1.50 13.48
CA ALA A 277 2.38 1.59 14.04
C ALA A 277 2.38 1.79 15.56
N ILE A 278 3.31 1.15 16.26
CA ILE A 278 3.51 1.34 17.70
C ILE A 278 3.95 2.79 17.99
N ALA A 279 4.95 3.32 17.27
CA ALA A 279 5.43 4.68 17.45
C ALA A 279 4.32 5.71 17.21
N VAL A 280 3.47 5.50 16.19
CA VAL A 280 2.28 6.32 15.97
C VAL A 280 1.29 6.16 17.12
N GLY A 281 0.99 4.93 17.55
CA GLY A 281 0.08 4.66 18.67
C GLY A 281 0.52 5.34 19.96
N CYS A 282 1.78 5.18 20.36
CA CYS A 282 2.35 5.83 21.55
C CYS A 282 2.27 7.36 21.45
N HIS A 283 2.61 7.95 20.29
CA HIS A 283 2.55 9.39 20.08
C HIS A 283 1.12 9.95 20.19
N PHE A 284 0.13 9.20 19.74
CA PHE A 284 -1.29 9.54 19.89
C PHE A 284 -1.90 8.95 21.18
N GLU A 285 -1.06 8.59 22.16
CA GLU A 285 -1.45 8.15 23.50
C GLU A 285 -2.45 6.99 23.51
N VAL A 286 -2.34 6.06 22.57
CA VAL A 286 -3.06 4.77 22.65
C VAL A 286 -2.39 3.94 23.74
N PRO A 287 -3.14 3.38 24.71
CA PRO A 287 -2.54 2.57 25.77
C PRO A 287 -1.75 1.37 25.22
N ALA A 288 -0.58 1.08 25.80
CA ALA A 288 0.31 0.02 25.32
C ALA A 288 -0.39 -1.35 25.19
N GLN A 289 -1.24 -1.71 26.16
CA GLN A 289 -2.01 -2.93 26.10
C GLN A 289 -2.96 -2.96 24.89
N ALA A 290 -3.61 -1.84 24.58
CA ALA A 290 -4.51 -1.73 23.41
C ALA A 290 -3.74 -1.78 22.09
N ILE A 291 -2.49 -1.26 22.06
CA ILE A 291 -1.58 -1.40 20.91
C ILE A 291 -1.26 -2.88 20.68
N CYS A 292 -0.86 -3.62 21.72
CA CYS A 292 -0.59 -5.07 21.63
C CYS A 292 -1.80 -5.83 21.10
N GLU A 293 -2.98 -5.64 21.70
CA GLU A 293 -4.24 -6.27 21.27
C GLU A 293 -4.60 -5.94 19.81
N ALA A 294 -4.33 -4.71 19.36
CA ALA A 294 -4.58 -4.30 17.99
C ALA A 294 -3.69 -5.06 17.00
N LEU A 295 -2.39 -5.20 17.31
CA LEU A 295 -1.42 -5.89 16.47
C LEU A 295 -1.62 -7.40 16.47
N GLU A 296 -1.97 -8.00 17.61
CA GLU A 296 -2.27 -9.43 17.74
C GLU A 296 -3.58 -9.81 17.03
N GLY A 297 -4.58 -8.94 17.08
CA GLY A 297 -5.86 -9.14 16.39
C GLY A 297 -5.86 -8.86 14.89
N TYR A 298 -4.78 -8.25 14.35
CA TYR A 298 -4.72 -7.90 12.94
C TYR A 298 -4.42 -9.13 12.07
N ILE A 299 -5.31 -9.44 11.14
CA ILE A 299 -5.15 -10.54 10.16
C ILE A 299 -5.00 -9.93 8.75
N PRO A 300 -3.86 -10.13 8.05
CA PRO A 300 -3.68 -9.68 6.68
C PRO A 300 -4.73 -10.28 5.73
N SER A 301 -5.33 -9.46 4.87
CA SER A 301 -6.41 -9.89 3.97
C SER A 301 -6.17 -9.64 2.48
N ASN A 302 -5.11 -8.93 2.10
CA ASN A 302 -4.95 -8.36 0.75
C ASN A 302 -3.91 -9.10 -0.10
N ASN A 303 -3.75 -10.42 0.01
CA ASN A 303 -2.70 -11.22 -0.66
C ASN A 303 -1.28 -10.65 -0.42
N ARG A 304 -1.05 -10.10 0.78
CA ARG A 304 0.25 -9.55 1.21
C ARG A 304 0.77 -10.39 2.36
N SER A 305 1.68 -11.32 2.04
CA SER A 305 2.25 -12.27 3.01
C SER A 305 1.17 -12.96 3.88
N GLN A 306 0.06 -13.33 3.25
CA GLN A 306 -1.09 -13.96 3.91
C GLN A 306 -0.90 -15.47 3.97
N LEU A 307 -1.00 -16.06 5.17
CA LEU A 307 -1.10 -17.51 5.30
C LEU A 307 -2.52 -17.94 4.95
N THR A 308 -2.62 -18.90 4.05
CA THR A 308 -3.87 -19.54 3.66
C THR A 308 -3.69 -21.05 3.80
N GLU A 309 -4.50 -21.68 4.62
CA GLU A 309 -4.55 -23.14 4.73
C GLU A 309 -5.53 -23.69 3.72
N THR A 310 -5.09 -24.67 2.95
CA THR A 310 -5.94 -25.47 2.06
C THR A 310 -6.07 -26.91 2.61
N ALA A 311 -6.87 -27.74 1.98
CA ALA A 311 -7.00 -29.14 2.39
C ALA A 311 -5.67 -29.93 2.33
N ASP A 312 -4.76 -29.50 1.46
CA ASP A 312 -3.53 -30.25 1.17
C ASP A 312 -2.24 -29.49 1.49
N ASN A 313 -2.25 -28.14 1.62
CA ASN A 313 -1.04 -27.33 1.71
C ASN A 313 -1.21 -26.08 2.58
N HIS A 314 -0.07 -25.49 2.98
CA HIS A 314 0.01 -24.18 3.61
C HIS A 314 0.57 -23.18 2.60
N LEU A 315 -0.21 -22.18 2.22
CA LEU A 315 0.17 -21.19 1.19
C LEU A 315 0.52 -19.86 1.83
N ILE A 316 1.68 -19.32 1.51
CA ILE A 316 2.05 -17.94 1.80
C ILE A 316 1.80 -17.14 0.52
N VAL A 317 0.66 -16.47 0.45
CA VAL A 317 0.27 -15.71 -0.75
C VAL A 317 0.75 -14.27 -0.61
N ASP A 318 1.73 -13.89 -1.43
CA ASP A 318 2.32 -12.54 -1.52
C ASP A 318 2.36 -12.09 -2.99
N ALA A 319 1.19 -12.12 -3.64
CA ALA A 319 1.02 -11.93 -5.08
C ALA A 319 0.31 -10.61 -5.46
N TYR A 320 0.37 -9.61 -4.58
CA TYR A 320 -0.15 -8.28 -4.88
C TYR A 320 0.83 -7.46 -5.75
N ASN A 321 2.11 -7.49 -5.44
CA ASN A 321 3.18 -6.88 -6.23
C ASN A 321 4.53 -7.53 -5.94
N ALA A 322 5.46 -7.44 -6.89
CA ALA A 322 6.82 -7.93 -6.72
C ALA A 322 7.83 -6.95 -7.32
N ASN A 323 8.89 -6.72 -6.57
CA ASN A 323 10.09 -6.00 -6.99
C ASN A 323 11.33 -6.69 -6.40
N PRO A 324 12.55 -6.39 -6.85
CA PRO A 324 13.76 -7.08 -6.40
C PRO A 324 13.93 -7.09 -4.87
N THR A 325 13.67 -5.95 -4.21
CA THR A 325 13.79 -5.83 -2.76
C THR A 325 12.78 -6.72 -2.02
N SER A 326 11.50 -6.68 -2.42
CA SER A 326 10.46 -7.47 -1.78
C SER A 326 10.55 -8.96 -2.10
N MET A 327 11.02 -9.32 -3.31
CA MET A 327 11.24 -10.72 -3.70
C MET A 327 12.34 -11.34 -2.85
N ARG A 328 13.48 -10.67 -2.74
CA ARG A 328 14.61 -11.10 -1.89
C ARG A 328 14.17 -11.26 -0.44
N ALA A 329 13.53 -10.26 0.14
CA ALA A 329 13.09 -10.30 1.53
C ALA A 329 12.12 -11.46 1.82
N ALA A 330 11.17 -11.74 0.91
CA ALA A 330 10.25 -12.86 1.05
C ALA A 330 10.96 -14.22 0.96
N LEU A 331 11.92 -14.38 0.04
CA LEU A 331 12.69 -15.61 -0.13
C LEU A 331 13.59 -15.88 1.06
N GLU A 332 14.32 -14.87 1.56
CA GLU A 332 15.20 -14.98 2.73
C GLU A 332 14.37 -15.30 3.98
N ASN A 333 13.23 -14.65 4.17
CA ASN A 333 12.32 -14.97 5.27
C ASN A 333 11.80 -16.41 5.15
N PHE A 334 11.35 -16.84 3.98
CA PHE A 334 10.83 -18.18 3.76
C PHE A 334 11.89 -19.25 4.00
N ARG A 335 13.18 -18.96 3.70
CA ARG A 335 14.31 -19.83 4.08
C ARG A 335 14.40 -19.99 5.60
N LEU A 336 14.31 -18.89 6.35
CA LEU A 336 14.48 -18.88 7.81
C LEU A 336 13.30 -19.50 8.57
N MET A 337 12.13 -19.61 7.95
CA MET A 337 10.99 -20.26 8.60
C MET A 337 11.32 -21.74 8.92
N GLU A 338 11.05 -22.15 10.13
CA GLU A 338 11.25 -23.54 10.60
C GLU A 338 10.04 -24.41 10.20
N VAL A 339 9.86 -24.61 8.88
CA VAL A 339 8.78 -25.41 8.31
C VAL A 339 9.35 -26.42 7.30
N PRO A 340 8.75 -27.63 7.19
CA PRO A 340 9.20 -28.65 6.24
C PRO A 340 8.75 -28.35 4.80
N HIS A 341 9.33 -29.02 3.83
CA HIS A 341 8.83 -29.15 2.45
C HIS A 341 8.51 -27.81 1.76
N LYS A 342 9.49 -26.92 1.75
CA LYS A 342 9.37 -25.58 1.16
C LYS A 342 9.38 -25.61 -0.36
N VAL A 343 8.35 -25.01 -0.97
CA VAL A 343 8.21 -24.82 -2.42
C VAL A 343 8.07 -23.33 -2.72
N ALA A 344 8.80 -22.82 -3.71
CA ALA A 344 8.64 -21.43 -4.16
C ALA A 344 8.02 -21.40 -5.56
N VAL A 345 6.95 -20.63 -5.74
CA VAL A 345 6.27 -20.36 -7.01
C VAL A 345 6.36 -18.86 -7.27
N LEU A 346 7.21 -18.48 -8.20
CA LEU A 346 7.60 -17.08 -8.41
C LEU A 346 7.26 -16.61 -9.81
N GLY A 347 6.57 -15.48 -9.91
CA GLY A 347 6.27 -14.84 -11.17
C GLY A 347 7.13 -13.60 -11.42
N ASP A 348 7.17 -13.17 -12.66
CA ASP A 348 7.92 -12.00 -13.12
C ASP A 348 7.71 -10.78 -12.22
N MET A 349 8.79 -10.04 -12.02
CA MET A 349 8.77 -8.68 -11.48
C MET A 349 8.64 -7.70 -12.63
N LYS A 350 7.54 -6.95 -12.67
CA LYS A 350 7.24 -5.97 -13.72
C LYS A 350 7.81 -4.58 -13.38
N GLU A 351 7.80 -3.66 -14.36
CA GLU A 351 8.18 -2.25 -14.20
C GLU A 351 9.67 -2.02 -13.84
N LEU A 352 10.55 -2.92 -14.28
CA LEU A 352 11.98 -2.83 -14.04
C LEU A 352 12.77 -2.20 -15.20
N GLY A 353 12.09 -1.97 -16.35
CA GLY A 353 12.72 -1.41 -17.55
C GLY A 353 13.89 -2.26 -18.06
N GLU A 354 14.94 -1.62 -18.53
CA GLU A 354 16.13 -2.28 -19.10
C GLU A 354 16.87 -3.17 -18.09
N GLY A 355 16.75 -2.90 -16.78
CA GLY A 355 17.36 -3.69 -15.72
C GLY A 355 16.67 -5.04 -15.43
N SER A 356 15.52 -5.32 -16.07
CA SER A 356 14.67 -6.47 -15.76
C SER A 356 15.42 -7.80 -15.76
N VAL A 357 16.16 -8.10 -16.82
CA VAL A 357 16.90 -9.37 -16.98
C VAL A 357 17.93 -9.56 -15.87
N GLU A 358 18.65 -8.51 -15.51
CA GLU A 358 19.68 -8.58 -14.47
C GLU A 358 19.08 -8.77 -13.07
N GLU A 359 18.02 -8.07 -12.74
CA GLU A 359 17.33 -8.23 -11.44
C GLU A 359 16.72 -9.65 -11.31
N HIS A 360 16.16 -10.21 -12.38
CA HIS A 360 15.69 -11.60 -12.38
C HIS A 360 16.85 -12.59 -12.24
N ARG A 361 18.00 -12.35 -12.91
CA ARG A 361 19.21 -13.18 -12.76
C ARG A 361 19.71 -13.20 -11.33
N GLN A 362 19.70 -12.05 -10.64
CA GLN A 362 20.10 -11.98 -9.23
C GLN A 362 19.16 -12.79 -8.32
N ILE A 363 17.85 -12.79 -8.58
CA ILE A 363 16.91 -13.65 -7.85
C ILE A 363 17.18 -15.13 -8.14
N VAL A 364 17.39 -15.51 -9.39
CA VAL A 364 17.73 -16.91 -9.75
C VAL A 364 19.04 -17.36 -9.08
N SER A 365 20.06 -16.50 -9.05
CA SER A 365 21.31 -16.76 -8.33
C SER A 365 21.08 -16.96 -6.83
N LEU A 366 20.24 -16.11 -6.20
CA LEU A 366 19.87 -16.28 -4.80
C LEU A 366 19.18 -17.64 -4.56
N LEU A 367 18.23 -18.03 -5.40
CA LEU A 367 17.49 -19.29 -5.27
C LEU A 367 18.41 -20.52 -5.23
N THR A 368 19.54 -20.50 -5.93
CA THR A 368 20.52 -21.62 -5.88
C THR A 368 21.13 -21.83 -4.50
N THR A 369 21.10 -20.81 -3.63
CA THR A 369 21.67 -20.84 -2.27
C THR A 369 20.66 -21.14 -1.17
N LEU A 370 19.35 -21.10 -1.48
CA LEU A 370 18.30 -21.14 -0.45
C LEU A 370 17.85 -22.56 -0.08
N GLY A 371 18.10 -23.57 -0.95
CA GLY A 371 17.84 -24.98 -0.65
C GLY A 371 16.36 -25.36 -0.55
N PHE A 372 15.48 -24.71 -1.32
CA PHE A 372 14.07 -25.09 -1.39
C PHE A 372 13.89 -26.44 -2.07
N GLU A 373 12.91 -27.24 -1.66
CA GLU A 373 12.63 -28.56 -2.24
C GLU A 373 12.28 -28.46 -3.72
N LYS A 374 11.51 -27.44 -4.09
CA LYS A 374 11.11 -27.16 -5.47
C LYS A 374 10.98 -25.66 -5.70
N VAL A 375 11.39 -25.22 -6.89
CA VAL A 375 11.21 -23.84 -7.38
C VAL A 375 10.54 -23.90 -8.74
N ILE A 376 9.47 -23.14 -8.91
CA ILE A 376 8.72 -22.95 -10.17
C ILE A 376 8.79 -21.46 -10.51
N LEU A 377 9.31 -21.16 -11.68
CA LEU A 377 9.45 -19.81 -12.22
C LEU A 377 8.39 -19.59 -13.32
N ILE A 378 7.73 -18.43 -13.31
CA ILE A 378 6.62 -18.15 -14.20
C ILE A 378 6.83 -16.81 -14.91
N GLY A 379 6.72 -16.80 -16.23
CA GLY A 379 6.73 -15.60 -17.04
C GLY A 379 7.96 -15.46 -17.93
N SER A 380 7.88 -14.51 -18.86
CA SER A 380 8.88 -14.33 -19.92
C SER A 380 10.23 -13.83 -19.40
N GLU A 381 10.24 -13.04 -18.33
CA GLU A 381 11.48 -12.47 -17.79
C GLU A 381 12.29 -13.54 -17.04
N PHE A 382 11.64 -14.33 -16.18
CA PHE A 382 12.29 -15.49 -15.58
C PHE A 382 12.71 -16.52 -16.63
N GLY A 383 11.94 -16.71 -17.71
CA GLY A 383 12.28 -17.62 -18.80
C GLY A 383 13.61 -17.33 -19.48
N LYS A 384 14.06 -16.07 -19.50
CA LYS A 384 15.36 -15.66 -20.04
C LYS A 384 16.56 -16.09 -19.17
N VAL A 385 16.31 -16.40 -17.89
CA VAL A 385 17.38 -16.58 -16.88
C VAL A 385 17.15 -17.78 -15.95
N CYS A 386 16.15 -18.64 -16.19
CA CYS A 386 15.68 -19.69 -15.27
C CYS A 386 16.74 -20.74 -14.86
N GLY A 387 17.82 -20.88 -15.64
CA GLY A 387 18.86 -21.88 -15.36
C GLY A 387 18.31 -23.31 -15.34
N ASN A 388 18.52 -24.03 -14.23
CA ASN A 388 18.04 -25.39 -14.02
C ASN A 388 16.67 -25.48 -13.33
N PHE A 389 16.04 -24.35 -12.99
CA PHE A 389 14.73 -24.37 -12.35
C PHE A 389 13.61 -24.62 -13.37
N GLU A 390 12.52 -25.25 -12.91
CA GLU A 390 11.32 -25.43 -13.74
C GLU A 390 10.74 -24.06 -14.12
N HIS A 391 10.44 -23.85 -15.39
CA HIS A 391 9.89 -22.63 -15.93
C HIS A 391 8.60 -22.87 -16.71
N TYR A 392 7.64 -21.97 -16.53
CA TYR A 392 6.35 -21.98 -17.25
C TYR A 392 6.04 -20.57 -17.81
N PRO A 393 5.38 -20.48 -18.98
CA PRO A 393 5.13 -19.18 -19.62
C PRO A 393 4.17 -18.30 -18.83
N ASP A 394 3.17 -18.90 -18.15
CA ASP A 394 2.11 -18.20 -17.45
C ASP A 394 1.52 -19.05 -16.31
N VAL A 395 0.59 -18.46 -15.57
CA VAL A 395 -0.09 -19.10 -14.43
C VAL A 395 -0.99 -20.26 -14.86
N GLU A 396 -1.58 -20.21 -16.05
CA GLU A 396 -2.49 -21.25 -16.52
C GLU A 396 -1.73 -22.57 -16.77
N ALA A 397 -0.51 -22.50 -17.34
CA ALA A 397 0.34 -23.68 -17.49
C ALA A 397 0.67 -24.33 -16.14
N VAL A 398 0.84 -23.55 -15.07
CA VAL A 398 1.08 -24.08 -13.72
C VAL A 398 -0.20 -24.65 -13.10
N LYS A 399 -1.37 -24.05 -13.36
CA LYS A 399 -2.65 -24.65 -12.96
C LYS A 399 -2.86 -26.03 -13.61
N GLU A 400 -2.54 -26.17 -14.91
CA GLU A 400 -2.59 -27.48 -15.59
C GLU A 400 -1.63 -28.50 -14.99
N LEU A 401 -0.41 -28.06 -14.61
CA LEU A 401 0.56 -28.90 -13.90
C LEU A 401 -0.04 -29.41 -12.58
N PHE A 402 -0.57 -28.51 -11.76
CA PHE A 402 -1.12 -28.86 -10.46
C PHE A 402 -2.43 -29.67 -10.56
N ALA A 403 -3.22 -29.48 -11.61
CA ALA A 403 -4.37 -30.34 -11.91
C ALA A 403 -3.97 -31.79 -12.18
N LYS A 404 -2.81 -32.03 -12.80
CA LYS A 404 -2.27 -33.36 -13.09
C LYS A 404 -1.48 -33.96 -11.92
N SER A 405 -0.77 -33.12 -11.17
CA SER A 405 0.13 -33.54 -10.08
C SER A 405 0.13 -32.48 -8.97
N LYS A 406 -0.94 -32.50 -8.15
CA LYS A 406 -1.12 -31.57 -7.04
C LYS A 406 -0.07 -31.82 -5.96
N PRO A 407 0.69 -30.80 -5.53
CA PRO A 407 1.56 -30.94 -4.35
C PRO A 407 0.72 -31.15 -3.09
N LYS A 408 1.23 -31.93 -2.13
CA LYS A 408 0.57 -32.20 -0.84
C LYS A 408 1.56 -32.09 0.31
N GLY A 409 1.10 -31.60 1.44
CA GLY A 409 1.89 -31.44 2.66
C GLY A 409 3.02 -30.41 2.51
N LYS A 410 2.85 -29.41 1.65
CA LYS A 410 3.89 -28.42 1.35
C LYS A 410 3.58 -27.06 1.97
N PHE A 411 4.66 -26.34 2.34
CA PHE A 411 4.64 -24.89 2.52
C PHE A 411 5.02 -24.24 1.19
N ILE A 412 4.12 -23.45 0.62
CA ILE A 412 4.27 -22.89 -0.72
C ILE A 412 4.25 -21.37 -0.65
N LEU A 413 5.40 -20.74 -0.97
CA LEU A 413 5.46 -19.29 -1.18
C LEU A 413 5.02 -18.98 -2.61
N ILE A 414 4.01 -18.13 -2.77
CA ILE A 414 3.49 -17.66 -4.06
C ILE A 414 3.75 -16.16 -4.14
N LYS A 415 4.68 -15.73 -5.02
CA LYS A 415 5.04 -14.32 -5.15
C LYS A 415 5.29 -13.93 -6.60
N GLY A 416 4.74 -12.77 -7.00
CA GLY A 416 4.90 -12.19 -8.33
C GLY A 416 4.13 -10.89 -8.47
N SER A 417 4.30 -10.19 -9.59
CA SER A 417 3.53 -8.98 -9.89
C SER A 417 2.05 -9.31 -10.06
N ASN A 418 1.17 -8.36 -9.70
CA ASN A 418 -0.28 -8.56 -9.72
C ASN A 418 -0.81 -9.00 -11.10
N SER A 419 -0.26 -8.45 -12.17
CA SER A 419 -0.63 -8.81 -13.55
C SER A 419 -0.39 -10.29 -13.89
N MET A 420 0.46 -11.00 -13.15
CA MET A 420 0.71 -12.44 -13.29
C MET A 420 -0.41 -13.29 -12.71
N LYS A 421 -1.32 -12.71 -11.92
CA LYS A 421 -2.50 -13.36 -11.30
C LYS A 421 -2.19 -14.61 -10.49
N LEU A 422 -0.99 -14.73 -9.92
CA LEU A 422 -0.54 -15.92 -9.20
C LEU A 422 -1.43 -16.26 -7.98
N PHE A 423 -2.14 -15.28 -7.43
CA PHE A 423 -3.12 -15.51 -6.35
C PHE A 423 -4.23 -16.49 -6.71
N THR A 424 -4.47 -16.73 -8.02
CA THR A 424 -5.47 -17.72 -8.49
C THR A 424 -5.00 -19.16 -8.30
N LEU A 425 -3.71 -19.41 -8.06
CA LEU A 425 -3.19 -20.76 -7.78
C LEU A 425 -3.78 -21.37 -6.50
N LYS A 426 -4.27 -20.54 -5.57
CA LYS A 426 -4.96 -21.02 -4.37
C LYS A 426 -6.20 -21.88 -4.66
N GLU A 427 -6.79 -21.74 -5.85
CA GLU A 427 -7.97 -22.49 -6.27
C GLU A 427 -7.67 -23.94 -6.65
N VAL A 428 -6.40 -24.25 -6.97
CA VAL A 428 -5.95 -25.58 -7.41
C VAL A 428 -4.97 -26.22 -6.44
N LEU A 429 -4.52 -25.51 -5.39
CA LEU A 429 -3.62 -25.94 -4.34
C LEU A 429 -4.37 -26.24 -3.03
#